data_34b3fc5d89c09d509cfaea4334312921
#
_entry.id   34b3fc5d89c09d509cfaea4334312921
#
_cell.length_a   1.000
_cell.length_b   1.000
_cell.length_c   1.000
_cell.angle_alpha   90.00
_cell.angle_beta   90.00
_cell.angle_gamma   90.00
#
_symmetry.space_group_name_H-M   'P 1'
#
loop_
_entity.id
_entity.type
_entity.pdbx_description
1 polymer ?
#
loop_
_entity_poly.entity_id
_entity_poly.type
_entity_poly.pdbx_seq_one_letter_code
_entity_poly.pdbx_strand_id
1 'polypeptide(L)'
;MRRLLIVLCAVLLTACGSPQPGPQLTIGAAKDDASLVTAHVYAAALRHYGTGARVEPTEDPLTALDAGDVAVVPGLTGQLLRRFEPDASARADEQVYRDLLSALPEGVAAGDYTTAAEDEPALAVTESTADRLGAQDLTSVVRRCGEVRTGRVRGTAVPTVLGTCRLRPPREFPDAAALFEATKSGEVDAAWTTSATPGIPTDLVVLADSTSLVRAENIVPLYRRNTLAESQVLALNEVAGVLDTAALAEMRERVRDGDDPAVVAGEWLAEHPLRD
;
A
#
# COMPACT_ATOMS: atom_id res chain seq x y z
N MET A 1 76.48 -21.15 36.26
CA MET A 1 76.05 -20.79 34.89
C MET A 1 74.58 -21.30 34.69
N ARG A 2 73.64 -20.44 34.91
CA ARG A 2 72.20 -20.80 34.98
C ARG A 2 71.52 -20.21 33.73
N ARG A 3 71.17 -21.06 32.76
CA ARG A 3 70.50 -20.63 31.52
C ARG A 3 69.01 -20.42 31.82
N LEU A 4 68.56 -19.18 31.67
CA LEU A 4 67.14 -18.78 31.79
C LEU A 4 66.50 -19.00 30.42
N LEU A 5 65.55 -19.95 30.32
CA LEU A 5 64.71 -20.14 29.13
C LEU A 5 63.49 -19.23 29.25
N ILE A 6 63.38 -18.24 28.39
CA ILE A 6 62.17 -17.39 28.25
C ILE A 6 61.27 -18.07 27.24
N VAL A 7 60.15 -18.62 27.71
CA VAL A 7 59.07 -19.11 26.85
C VAL A 7 58.13 -17.96 26.50
N LEU A 8 58.18 -17.54 25.26
CA LEU A 8 57.28 -16.49 24.70
C LEU A 8 55.97 -17.15 24.28
N CYS A 9 54.92 -17.06 25.13
CA CYS A 9 53.55 -17.45 24.76
C CYS A 9 52.95 -16.40 23.84
N ALA A 10 52.90 -16.70 22.55
CA ALA A 10 52.12 -15.91 21.60
C ALA A 10 50.60 -16.24 21.75
N VAL A 11 49.86 -15.34 22.39
CA VAL A 11 48.38 -15.42 22.47
C VAL A 11 47.85 -14.93 21.14
N LEU A 12 47.41 -15.87 20.29
CA LEU A 12 46.61 -15.59 19.07
C LEU A 12 45.18 -15.20 19.51
N LEU A 13 44.91 -13.90 19.59
CA LEU A 13 43.58 -13.35 19.71
C LEU A 13 42.88 -13.52 18.31
N THR A 14 42.14 -14.61 18.16
CA THR A 14 41.16 -14.74 17.09
C THR A 14 40.01 -13.78 17.39
N ALA A 15 40.08 -12.57 16.84
CA ALA A 15 38.96 -11.67 16.80
C ALA A 15 37.90 -12.27 15.85
N CYS A 16 36.88 -12.96 16.44
CA CYS A 16 35.64 -13.21 15.76
C CYS A 16 34.97 -11.85 15.54
N GLY A 17 35.28 -11.18 14.44
CA GLY A 17 34.55 -10.05 13.98
C GLY A 17 33.14 -10.54 13.62
N SER A 18 32.14 -10.17 14.41
CA SER A 18 30.75 -10.30 13.96
C SER A 18 30.64 -9.56 12.63
N PRO A 19 30.06 -10.16 11.58
CA PRO A 19 29.86 -9.45 10.33
C PRO A 19 29.06 -8.19 10.64
N GLN A 20 29.67 -7.02 10.40
CA GLN A 20 28.91 -5.78 10.46
C GLN A 20 27.79 -5.86 9.42
N PRO A 21 26.53 -5.60 9.81
CA PRO A 21 25.47 -5.50 8.83
C PRO A 21 25.88 -4.50 7.76
N GLY A 22 25.83 -4.91 6.50
CA GLY A 22 26.07 -4.00 5.38
C GLY A 22 25.13 -2.80 5.43
N PRO A 23 25.37 -1.75 4.64
CA PRO A 23 24.49 -0.59 4.62
C PRO A 23 23.06 -1.04 4.32
N GLN A 24 22.14 -0.68 5.21
CA GLN A 24 20.72 -1.01 5.05
C GLN A 24 20.02 0.10 4.29
N LEU A 25 19.18 -0.29 3.32
CA LEU A 25 18.26 0.66 2.69
C LEU A 25 17.13 1.03 3.67
N THR A 26 16.80 2.29 3.74
CA THR A 26 15.68 2.79 4.53
C THR A 26 14.47 2.98 3.62
N ILE A 27 13.35 2.36 3.98
CA ILE A 27 12.06 2.54 3.30
C ILE A 27 11.21 3.45 4.17
N GLY A 28 10.79 4.59 3.61
CA GLY A 28 9.91 5.53 4.29
C GLY A 28 8.45 5.09 4.19
N ALA A 29 7.70 5.22 5.28
CA ALA A 29 6.27 4.97 5.32
C ALA A 29 5.56 6.04 6.15
N ALA A 30 4.31 6.36 5.83
CA ALA A 30 3.46 7.08 6.75
C ALA A 30 3.19 6.22 8.02
N LYS A 31 2.71 6.85 9.09
CA LYS A 31 2.57 6.20 10.41
C LYS A 31 1.31 5.36 10.55
N ASP A 32 0.53 5.19 9.48
CA ASP A 32 -0.64 4.34 9.47
C ASP A 32 -0.30 2.89 9.10
N ASP A 33 -1.13 1.95 9.56
CA ASP A 33 -0.91 0.51 9.39
C ASP A 33 -0.83 0.10 7.91
N ALA A 34 -1.63 0.71 7.03
CA ALA A 34 -1.67 0.39 5.62
C ALA A 34 -0.34 0.73 4.91
N SER A 35 0.22 1.90 5.23
CA SER A 35 1.52 2.35 4.72
C SER A 35 2.66 1.49 5.27
N LEU A 36 2.60 1.14 6.58
CA LEU A 36 3.59 0.29 7.22
C LEU A 36 3.62 -1.12 6.62
N VAL A 37 2.47 -1.77 6.45
CA VAL A 37 2.37 -3.09 5.80
C VAL A 37 3.04 -3.06 4.43
N THR A 38 2.67 -2.11 3.58
CA THR A 38 3.21 -2.00 2.23
C THR A 38 4.73 -1.78 2.23
N ALA A 39 5.24 -0.92 3.12
CA ALA A 39 6.69 -0.69 3.26
C ALA A 39 7.43 -1.95 3.72
N HIS A 40 6.85 -2.73 4.63
CA HIS A 40 7.44 -3.98 5.09
C HIS A 40 7.44 -5.07 4.02
N VAL A 41 6.46 -5.09 3.10
CA VAL A 41 6.47 -5.97 1.92
C VAL A 41 7.69 -5.67 1.04
N TYR A 42 7.95 -4.40 0.71
CA TYR A 42 9.14 -4.02 -0.06
C TYR A 42 10.45 -4.27 0.70
N ALA A 43 10.45 -4.07 2.03
CA ALA A 43 11.61 -4.42 2.85
C ALA A 43 11.90 -5.93 2.85
N ALA A 44 10.86 -6.76 2.88
CA ALA A 44 10.98 -8.22 2.78
C ALA A 44 11.52 -8.63 1.40
N ALA A 45 11.01 -8.04 0.31
CA ALA A 45 11.50 -8.28 -1.04
C ALA A 45 12.99 -7.93 -1.20
N LEU A 46 13.42 -6.77 -0.73
CA LEU A 46 14.84 -6.37 -0.74
C LEU A 46 15.72 -7.34 0.05
N ARG A 47 15.25 -7.82 1.21
CA ARG A 47 15.98 -8.81 2.02
C ARG A 47 16.06 -10.17 1.32
N HIS A 48 15.02 -10.58 0.62
CA HIS A 48 15.02 -11.80 -0.20
C HIS A 48 16.14 -11.76 -1.24
N TYR A 49 16.39 -10.62 -1.87
CA TYR A 49 17.49 -10.40 -2.81
C TYR A 49 18.82 -10.01 -2.13
N GLY A 50 18.99 -10.29 -0.85
CA GLY A 50 20.24 -10.09 -0.11
C GLY A 50 20.57 -8.65 0.27
N THR A 51 19.66 -7.71 0.08
CA THR A 51 19.83 -6.31 0.51
C THR A 51 19.22 -6.10 1.89
N GLY A 52 20.03 -5.68 2.89
CA GLY A 52 19.50 -5.25 4.17
C GLY A 52 18.52 -4.08 4.00
N ALA A 53 17.34 -4.18 4.60
CA ALA A 53 16.33 -3.13 4.52
C ALA A 53 15.61 -2.95 5.88
N ARG A 54 15.28 -1.70 6.21
CA ARG A 54 14.48 -1.33 7.38
C ARG A 54 13.38 -0.35 6.98
N VAL A 55 12.29 -0.36 7.71
CA VAL A 55 11.20 0.61 7.54
C VAL A 55 11.35 1.71 8.59
N GLU A 56 11.13 2.95 8.16
CA GLU A 56 11.17 4.12 9.02
C GLU A 56 9.86 4.92 8.86
N PRO A 57 9.00 4.92 9.89
CA PRO A 57 7.80 5.76 9.90
C PRO A 57 8.17 7.25 9.91
N THR A 58 7.58 8.02 9.01
CA THR A 58 7.83 9.47 8.87
C THR A 58 6.52 10.22 8.66
N GLU A 59 6.51 11.53 8.96
CA GLU A 59 5.32 12.38 8.76
C GLU A 59 5.04 12.65 7.28
N ASP A 60 6.09 12.82 6.48
CA ASP A 60 5.99 13.02 5.02
C ASP A 60 7.06 12.19 4.31
N PRO A 61 6.72 10.96 3.89
CA PRO A 61 7.65 10.06 3.21
C PRO A 61 8.22 10.65 1.92
N LEU A 62 7.45 11.43 1.16
CA LEU A 62 7.91 12.03 -0.09
C LEU A 62 8.97 13.13 0.16
N THR A 63 8.79 13.94 1.18
CA THR A 63 9.79 14.92 1.61
C THR A 63 11.07 14.22 2.09
N ALA A 64 10.94 13.12 2.84
CA ALA A 64 12.09 12.32 3.28
C ALA A 64 12.83 11.65 2.09
N LEU A 65 12.09 11.22 1.06
CA LEU A 65 12.68 10.70 -0.18
C LEU A 65 13.47 11.79 -0.92
N ASP A 66 12.92 12.97 -1.06
CA ASP A 66 13.57 14.12 -1.72
C ASP A 66 14.84 14.54 -0.99
N ALA A 67 14.80 14.60 0.34
CA ALA A 67 15.96 14.88 1.19
C ALA A 67 17.03 13.77 1.14
N GLY A 68 16.67 12.55 0.74
CA GLY A 68 17.56 11.38 0.74
C GLY A 68 17.67 10.69 2.10
N ASP A 69 16.79 11.00 3.04
CA ASP A 69 16.70 10.35 4.35
C ASP A 69 16.19 8.91 4.23
N VAL A 70 15.34 8.67 3.23
CA VAL A 70 14.88 7.33 2.85
C VAL A 70 15.19 7.05 1.37
N ALA A 71 15.38 5.78 1.04
CA ALA A 71 15.78 5.34 -0.30
C ALA A 71 14.57 4.97 -1.17
N VAL A 72 13.50 4.46 -0.56
CA VAL A 72 12.28 3.98 -1.22
C VAL A 72 11.06 4.46 -0.45
N VAL A 73 10.01 4.83 -1.16
CA VAL A 73 8.69 5.17 -0.58
C VAL A 73 7.62 4.48 -1.42
N PRO A 74 6.92 3.49 -0.87
CA PRO A 74 5.71 2.96 -1.49
C PRO A 74 4.59 3.99 -1.44
N GLY A 75 3.77 4.02 -2.51
CA GLY A 75 2.61 4.88 -2.56
C GLY A 75 1.51 4.30 -3.45
N LEU A 76 0.38 5.01 -3.52
CA LEU A 76 -0.73 4.67 -4.39
C LEU A 76 -0.69 5.56 -5.64
N THR A 77 -0.78 4.96 -6.81
CA THR A 77 -0.59 5.63 -8.11
C THR A 77 -1.47 6.86 -8.28
N GLY A 78 -2.75 6.76 -7.95
CA GLY A 78 -3.70 7.86 -8.09
C GLY A 78 -3.50 8.96 -7.06
N GLN A 79 -3.08 8.63 -5.82
CA GLN A 79 -2.74 9.63 -4.79
C GLN A 79 -1.49 10.41 -5.19
N LEU A 80 -0.46 9.70 -5.65
CA LEU A 80 0.78 10.31 -6.14
C LEU A 80 0.52 11.20 -7.36
N LEU A 81 -0.29 10.73 -8.31
CA LEU A 81 -0.67 11.54 -9.46
C LEU A 81 -1.38 12.83 -9.03
N ARG A 82 -2.35 12.76 -8.10
CA ARG A 82 -2.99 13.97 -7.55
C ARG A 82 -2.02 14.91 -6.86
N ARG A 83 -0.99 14.37 -6.22
CA ARG A 83 0.03 15.16 -5.51
C ARG A 83 0.90 15.94 -6.48
N PHE A 84 1.30 15.34 -7.59
CA PHE A 84 2.24 15.94 -8.56
C PHE A 84 1.53 16.68 -9.70
N GLU A 85 0.33 16.23 -10.11
CA GLU A 85 -0.50 16.79 -11.17
C GLU A 85 -1.97 16.82 -10.71
N PRO A 86 -2.39 17.84 -9.92
CA PRO A 86 -3.73 17.90 -9.32
C PRO A 86 -4.88 17.88 -10.34
N ASP A 87 -4.63 18.41 -11.52
CA ASP A 87 -5.63 18.52 -12.61
C ASP A 87 -5.70 17.29 -13.50
N ALA A 88 -4.88 16.25 -13.24
CA ALA A 88 -4.92 15.01 -14.02
C ALA A 88 -6.30 14.37 -13.98
N SER A 89 -6.79 13.92 -15.15
CA SER A 89 -8.13 13.32 -15.31
C SER A 89 -8.11 11.80 -15.47
N ALA A 90 -6.93 11.18 -15.58
CA ALA A 90 -6.76 9.74 -15.69
C ALA A 90 -7.46 8.97 -14.56
N ARG A 91 -8.06 7.82 -14.91
CA ARG A 91 -8.76 6.95 -13.95
C ARG A 91 -8.36 5.49 -14.08
N ALA A 92 -8.26 4.96 -15.31
CA ALA A 92 -7.80 3.59 -15.53
C ALA A 92 -6.33 3.45 -15.12
N ASP A 93 -5.98 2.31 -14.53
CA ASP A 93 -4.70 1.98 -13.92
C ASP A 93 -3.49 2.29 -14.82
N GLU A 94 -3.47 1.78 -16.04
CA GLU A 94 -2.39 2.02 -17.01
C GLU A 94 -2.23 3.50 -17.36
N GLN A 95 -3.35 4.24 -17.48
CA GLN A 95 -3.31 5.66 -17.78
C GLN A 95 -2.85 6.46 -16.56
N VAL A 96 -3.34 6.15 -15.36
CA VAL A 96 -2.90 6.77 -14.11
C VAL A 96 -1.41 6.59 -13.91
N TYR A 97 -0.89 5.38 -14.13
CA TYR A 97 0.55 5.11 -13.99
C TYR A 97 1.37 5.85 -15.05
N ARG A 98 0.95 5.88 -16.31
CA ARG A 98 1.62 6.62 -17.39
C ARG A 98 1.68 8.12 -17.10
N ASP A 99 0.57 8.70 -16.67
CA ASP A 99 0.48 10.12 -16.32
C ASP A 99 1.35 10.41 -15.07
N LEU A 100 1.35 9.50 -14.08
CA LEU A 100 2.22 9.59 -12.91
C LEU A 100 3.70 9.64 -13.32
N LEU A 101 4.15 8.73 -14.20
CA LEU A 101 5.54 8.72 -14.67
C LEU A 101 5.96 10.05 -15.31
N SER A 102 5.01 10.69 -16.00
CA SER A 102 5.23 12.00 -16.65
C SER A 102 5.24 13.17 -15.65
N ALA A 103 4.54 13.02 -14.52
CA ALA A 103 4.40 14.05 -13.48
C ALA A 103 5.45 13.95 -12.36
N LEU A 104 6.28 12.88 -12.34
CA LEU A 104 7.29 12.68 -11.28
C LEU A 104 8.28 13.85 -11.24
N PRO A 105 8.65 14.32 -10.04
CA PRO A 105 9.69 15.34 -9.86
C PRO A 105 11.03 14.91 -10.46
N GLU A 106 11.84 15.88 -10.86
CA GLU A 106 13.21 15.61 -11.32
C GLU A 106 13.99 14.81 -10.25
N GLY A 107 14.71 13.78 -10.68
CA GLY A 107 15.50 12.93 -9.79
C GLY A 107 14.70 11.79 -9.11
N VAL A 108 13.39 11.73 -9.26
CA VAL A 108 12.55 10.62 -8.77
C VAL A 108 12.23 9.65 -9.91
N ALA A 109 12.20 8.37 -9.59
CA ALA A 109 11.72 7.29 -10.45
C ALA A 109 10.66 6.46 -9.74
N ALA A 110 9.84 5.77 -10.51
CA ALA A 110 8.93 4.74 -10.01
C ALA A 110 9.37 3.37 -10.53
N GLY A 111 9.18 2.33 -9.73
CA GLY A 111 9.22 0.94 -10.18
C GLY A 111 7.89 0.52 -10.80
N ASP A 112 7.74 -0.78 -11.10
CA ASP A 112 6.51 -1.33 -11.64
C ASP A 112 5.38 -1.23 -10.61
N TYR A 113 4.17 -0.88 -11.07
CA TYR A 113 3.00 -0.87 -10.21
C TYR A 113 2.33 -2.24 -10.16
N THR A 114 1.66 -2.53 -9.05
CA THR A 114 0.90 -3.78 -8.88
C THR A 114 -0.37 -3.73 -9.72
N THR A 115 -0.54 -4.64 -10.67
CA THR A 115 -1.77 -4.70 -11.48
C THR A 115 -2.91 -5.46 -10.77
N ALA A 116 -2.57 -6.36 -9.82
CA ALA A 116 -3.51 -7.17 -9.07
C ALA A 116 -3.79 -6.64 -7.65
N ALA A 117 -2.96 -5.71 -7.15
CA ALA A 117 -3.16 -5.09 -5.83
C ALA A 117 -3.52 -3.62 -6.00
N GLU A 118 -4.68 -3.27 -5.49
CA GLU A 118 -5.21 -1.92 -5.50
C GLU A 118 -5.87 -1.56 -4.16
N ASP A 119 -5.94 -0.28 -3.86
CA ASP A 119 -6.60 0.27 -2.67
C ASP A 119 -7.48 1.47 -3.08
N GLU A 120 -8.28 1.26 -4.11
CA GLU A 120 -9.14 2.30 -4.67
C GLU A 120 -10.42 2.51 -3.87
N PRO A 121 -11.02 3.72 -3.93
CA PRO A 121 -12.31 3.98 -3.31
C PRO A 121 -13.39 3.02 -3.81
N ALA A 122 -14.08 2.34 -2.91
CA ALA A 122 -15.11 1.37 -3.22
C ALA A 122 -16.38 1.61 -2.39
N LEU A 123 -17.50 1.07 -2.83
CA LEU A 123 -18.76 1.07 -2.08
C LEU A 123 -19.11 -0.34 -1.63
N ALA A 124 -19.26 -0.55 -0.32
CA ALA A 124 -19.81 -1.77 0.25
C ALA A 124 -21.32 -1.60 0.50
N VAL A 125 -22.11 -2.58 0.07
CA VAL A 125 -23.57 -2.60 0.18
C VAL A 125 -24.05 -3.95 0.70
N THR A 126 -25.28 -4.04 1.22
CA THR A 126 -25.90 -5.35 1.48
C THR A 126 -26.30 -6.04 0.18
N GLU A 127 -26.42 -7.38 0.18
CA GLU A 127 -26.93 -8.14 -0.98
C GLU A 127 -28.28 -7.61 -1.46
N SER A 128 -29.19 -7.34 -0.52
CA SER A 128 -30.50 -6.77 -0.87
C SER A 128 -30.40 -5.39 -1.54
N THR A 129 -29.41 -4.60 -1.20
CA THR A 129 -29.14 -3.33 -1.89
C THR A 129 -28.55 -3.57 -3.27
N ALA A 130 -27.60 -4.50 -3.42
CA ALA A 130 -27.04 -4.88 -4.71
C ALA A 130 -28.13 -5.38 -5.67
N ASP A 131 -29.03 -6.24 -5.20
CA ASP A 131 -30.19 -6.74 -5.96
C ASP A 131 -31.12 -5.58 -6.39
N ARG A 132 -31.43 -4.66 -5.50
CA ARG A 132 -32.24 -3.47 -5.80
C ARG A 132 -31.56 -2.56 -6.83
N LEU A 133 -30.25 -2.45 -6.79
CA LEU A 133 -29.45 -1.70 -7.79
C LEU A 133 -29.40 -2.44 -9.12
N GLY A 134 -29.53 -3.76 -9.13
CA GLY A 134 -29.56 -4.61 -10.33
C GLY A 134 -28.19 -5.00 -10.85
N ALA A 135 -27.12 -4.74 -10.11
CA ALA A 135 -25.76 -5.20 -10.40
C ALA A 135 -24.82 -4.96 -9.20
N GLN A 136 -23.75 -5.74 -9.12
CA GLN A 136 -22.67 -5.58 -8.14
C GLN A 136 -21.50 -4.74 -8.73
N ASP A 137 -21.86 -3.59 -9.33
CA ASP A 137 -20.92 -2.71 -10.02
C ASP A 137 -21.29 -1.24 -9.81
N LEU A 138 -20.32 -0.34 -9.73
CA LEU A 138 -20.52 1.10 -9.49
C LEU A 138 -21.38 1.77 -10.58
N THR A 139 -21.45 1.22 -11.80
CA THR A 139 -22.37 1.72 -12.85
C THR A 139 -23.82 1.63 -12.42
N SER A 140 -24.17 0.69 -11.53
CA SER A 140 -25.53 0.57 -10.99
C SER A 140 -25.90 1.77 -10.12
N VAL A 141 -24.93 2.30 -9.36
CA VAL A 141 -25.10 3.53 -8.56
C VAL A 141 -25.26 4.74 -9.47
N VAL A 142 -24.49 4.82 -10.57
CA VAL A 142 -24.62 5.91 -11.56
C VAL A 142 -26.02 5.92 -12.20
N ARG A 143 -26.55 4.74 -12.56
CA ARG A 143 -27.92 4.61 -13.12
C ARG A 143 -29.01 5.04 -12.14
N ARG A 144 -28.78 4.89 -10.84
CA ARG A 144 -29.71 5.27 -9.76
C ARG A 144 -29.21 6.49 -8.97
N CYS A 145 -28.58 7.42 -9.70
CA CYS A 145 -28.01 8.63 -9.13
C CYS A 145 -29.04 9.40 -8.28
N GLY A 146 -28.64 9.73 -7.07
CA GLY A 146 -29.50 10.45 -6.12
C GLY A 146 -30.46 9.58 -5.31
N GLU A 147 -30.60 8.27 -5.61
CA GLU A 147 -31.39 7.33 -4.80
C GLU A 147 -30.53 6.68 -3.70
N VAL A 148 -29.21 6.56 -3.91
CA VAL A 148 -28.29 5.89 -3.00
C VAL A 148 -27.79 6.87 -1.93
N ARG A 149 -28.06 6.55 -0.67
CA ARG A 149 -27.55 7.27 0.50
C ARG A 149 -26.22 6.64 0.90
N THR A 150 -25.13 7.40 0.85
CA THR A 150 -23.81 6.90 1.21
C THR A 150 -23.39 7.35 2.60
N GLY A 151 -22.58 6.51 3.28
CA GLY A 151 -21.87 6.86 4.51
C GLY A 151 -20.38 6.84 4.31
N ARG A 152 -19.61 7.55 5.16
CA ARG A 152 -18.16 7.51 5.23
C ARG A 152 -17.67 7.60 6.66
N VAL A 153 -16.47 7.14 6.93
CA VAL A 153 -15.77 7.43 8.17
C VAL A 153 -15.39 8.90 8.18
N ARG A 154 -15.51 9.56 9.33
CA ARG A 154 -15.18 10.98 9.49
C ARG A 154 -13.74 11.27 9.09
N GLY A 155 -13.54 12.31 8.30
CA GLY A 155 -12.21 12.74 7.84
C GLY A 155 -11.69 11.98 6.62
N THR A 156 -12.32 10.87 6.16
CA THR A 156 -11.91 10.22 4.92
C THR A 156 -12.38 11.01 3.70
N ALA A 157 -11.49 11.18 2.73
CA ALA A 157 -11.83 11.75 1.44
C ALA A 157 -12.49 10.67 0.56
N VAL A 158 -13.63 10.98 -0.04
CA VAL A 158 -14.37 10.05 -0.91
C VAL A 158 -14.81 10.77 -2.19
N PRO A 159 -15.03 10.05 -3.30
CA PRO A 159 -15.55 10.63 -4.53
C PRO A 159 -16.89 11.32 -4.31
N THR A 160 -17.04 12.54 -4.82
CA THR A 160 -18.31 13.28 -4.84
C THR A 160 -19.05 13.14 -6.14
N VAL A 161 -18.37 12.58 -7.17
CA VAL A 161 -18.90 12.35 -8.51
C VAL A 161 -18.45 10.96 -8.96
N LEU A 162 -19.38 10.16 -9.44
CA LEU A 162 -19.13 8.88 -10.12
C LEU A 162 -19.64 8.98 -11.57
N GLY A 163 -18.75 9.01 -12.55
CA GLY A 163 -19.10 9.23 -13.93
C GLY A 163 -19.89 10.53 -14.10
N THR A 164 -21.16 10.43 -14.52
CA THR A 164 -22.07 11.58 -14.66
C THR A 164 -22.91 11.85 -13.40
N CYS A 165 -22.82 10.97 -12.39
CA CYS A 165 -23.61 11.09 -11.16
C CYS A 165 -22.91 11.97 -10.13
N ARG A 166 -23.52 13.09 -9.76
CA ARG A 166 -23.15 13.85 -8.57
C ARG A 166 -23.83 13.24 -7.34
N LEU A 167 -23.05 12.61 -6.49
CA LEU A 167 -23.55 11.98 -5.26
C LEU A 167 -23.99 13.04 -4.24
N ARG A 168 -24.95 12.65 -3.40
CA ARG A 168 -25.29 13.44 -2.22
C ARG A 168 -24.13 13.42 -1.23
N PRO A 169 -23.97 14.46 -0.38
CA PRO A 169 -22.98 14.42 0.71
C PRO A 169 -23.16 13.14 1.55
N PRO A 170 -22.09 12.37 1.79
CA PRO A 170 -22.17 11.16 2.61
C PRO A 170 -22.43 11.52 4.07
N ARG A 171 -23.15 10.66 4.78
CA ARG A 171 -23.28 10.73 6.23
C ARG A 171 -21.96 10.31 6.88
N GLU A 172 -21.56 11.00 7.95
CA GLU A 172 -20.31 10.72 8.66
C GLU A 172 -20.52 9.79 9.85
N PHE A 173 -19.64 8.81 10.02
CA PHE A 173 -19.58 7.87 11.11
C PHE A 173 -18.22 7.97 11.84
N PRO A 174 -18.15 7.61 13.13
CA PRO A 174 -16.93 7.74 13.90
C PRO A 174 -15.82 6.77 13.42
N ASP A 175 -16.21 5.59 12.98
CA ASP A 175 -15.32 4.50 12.57
C ASP A 175 -15.98 3.57 11.55
N ALA A 176 -15.22 2.60 11.03
CA ALA A 176 -15.70 1.64 10.04
C ALA A 176 -16.77 0.68 10.60
N ALA A 177 -16.66 0.28 11.87
CA ALA A 177 -17.64 -0.62 12.48
C ALA A 177 -19.04 0.03 12.55
N ALA A 178 -19.12 1.28 13.02
CA ALA A 178 -20.36 2.03 13.04
C ALA A 178 -20.92 2.26 11.63
N LEU A 179 -20.06 2.51 10.64
CA LEU A 179 -20.47 2.69 9.26
C LEU A 179 -21.04 1.41 8.66
N PHE A 180 -20.39 0.25 8.86
CA PHE A 180 -20.88 -1.03 8.37
C PHE A 180 -22.18 -1.44 9.04
N GLU A 181 -22.34 -1.26 10.35
CA GLU A 181 -23.60 -1.51 11.05
C GLU A 181 -24.74 -0.61 10.52
N ALA A 182 -24.48 0.67 10.26
CA ALA A 182 -25.46 1.57 9.66
C ALA A 182 -25.84 1.13 8.23
N THR A 183 -24.93 0.52 7.49
CA THR A 183 -25.19 -0.03 6.15
C THR A 183 -26.04 -1.29 6.25
N LYS A 184 -25.73 -2.20 7.17
CA LYS A 184 -26.51 -3.43 7.41
C LYS A 184 -27.92 -3.15 7.90
N SER A 185 -28.10 -2.15 8.76
CA SER A 185 -29.41 -1.73 9.26
C SER A 185 -30.22 -0.90 8.26
N GLY A 186 -29.63 -0.49 7.11
CA GLY A 186 -30.30 0.33 6.10
C GLY A 186 -30.41 1.83 6.47
N GLU A 187 -29.65 2.29 7.45
CA GLU A 187 -29.55 3.72 7.79
C GLU A 187 -28.88 4.50 6.65
N VAL A 188 -27.88 3.88 6.00
CA VAL A 188 -27.34 4.25 4.69
C VAL A 188 -27.42 3.05 3.75
N ASP A 189 -27.44 3.30 2.43
CA ASP A 189 -27.54 2.24 1.43
C ASP A 189 -26.17 1.66 1.07
N ALA A 190 -25.10 2.46 1.22
CA ALA A 190 -23.74 2.08 0.86
C ALA A 190 -22.70 2.74 1.77
N ALA A 191 -21.67 1.99 2.15
CA ALA A 191 -20.51 2.45 2.90
C ALA A 191 -19.35 2.76 1.94
N TRP A 192 -18.82 3.97 1.98
CA TRP A 192 -17.53 4.26 1.38
C TRP A 192 -16.41 3.56 2.16
N THR A 193 -15.66 2.77 1.43
CA THR A 193 -14.49 2.01 1.89
C THR A 193 -13.41 2.04 0.80
N THR A 194 -12.43 1.14 0.87
CA THR A 194 -11.50 0.90 -0.24
C THR A 194 -11.49 -0.60 -0.58
N SER A 195 -10.97 -0.94 -1.78
CA SER A 195 -10.87 -2.34 -2.23
C SER A 195 -10.01 -3.21 -1.29
N ALA A 196 -9.00 -2.63 -0.62
CA ALA A 196 -8.13 -3.31 0.34
C ALA A 196 -8.44 -2.98 1.81
N THR A 197 -9.67 -2.54 2.12
CA THR A 197 -10.07 -2.31 3.52
C THR A 197 -10.15 -3.63 4.28
N PRO A 198 -9.44 -3.78 5.42
CA PRO A 198 -9.48 -5.01 6.20
C PRO A 198 -10.82 -5.17 6.94
N GLY A 199 -11.27 -6.43 7.09
CA GLY A 199 -12.42 -6.77 7.93
C GLY A 199 -13.75 -6.20 7.46
N ILE A 200 -13.95 -6.07 6.15
CA ILE A 200 -15.30 -5.79 5.62
C ILE A 200 -16.20 -6.99 5.98
N PRO A 201 -17.35 -6.77 6.65
CA PRO A 201 -18.26 -7.84 6.99
C PRO A 201 -18.67 -8.70 5.79
N THR A 202 -18.72 -10.02 5.96
CA THR A 202 -19.03 -10.98 4.88
C THR A 202 -20.47 -10.89 4.36
N ASP A 203 -21.34 -10.19 5.08
CA ASP A 203 -22.71 -9.88 4.68
C ASP A 203 -22.83 -8.57 3.87
N LEU A 204 -21.69 -7.93 3.58
CA LEU A 204 -21.59 -6.82 2.66
C LEU A 204 -20.85 -7.22 1.37
N VAL A 205 -21.32 -6.68 0.26
CA VAL A 205 -20.75 -6.86 -1.07
C VAL A 205 -20.03 -5.57 -1.47
N VAL A 206 -18.76 -5.66 -1.82
CA VAL A 206 -18.03 -4.53 -2.42
C VAL A 206 -18.36 -4.47 -3.90
N LEU A 207 -18.86 -3.31 -4.35
CA LEU A 207 -19.19 -3.10 -5.76
C LEU A 207 -17.91 -2.96 -6.58
N ALA A 208 -17.80 -3.72 -7.67
CA ALA A 208 -16.70 -3.62 -8.63
C ALA A 208 -16.73 -2.28 -9.39
N ASP A 209 -15.60 -1.85 -9.93
CA ASP A 209 -15.51 -0.73 -10.87
C ASP A 209 -14.99 -1.19 -12.23
N SER A 210 -15.84 -1.85 -13.00
CA SER A 210 -15.48 -2.38 -14.33
C SER A 210 -15.25 -1.31 -15.42
N THR A 211 -15.51 -0.05 -15.12
CA THR A 211 -15.46 1.06 -16.08
C THR A 211 -14.62 2.25 -15.65
N SER A 212 -13.81 2.08 -14.62
CA SER A 212 -12.90 3.11 -14.06
C SER A 212 -13.66 4.42 -13.74
N LEU A 213 -14.75 4.30 -12.97
CA LEU A 213 -15.52 5.46 -12.48
C LEU A 213 -14.76 6.19 -11.37
N VAL A 214 -14.00 5.46 -10.58
CA VAL A 214 -13.02 6.00 -9.63
C VAL A 214 -11.61 5.99 -10.24
N ARG A 215 -10.68 6.66 -9.62
CA ARG A 215 -9.28 6.62 -10.04
C ARG A 215 -8.61 5.41 -9.43
N ALA A 216 -7.90 4.65 -10.24
CA ALA A 216 -7.11 3.52 -9.81
C ALA A 216 -6.03 3.93 -8.78
N GLU A 217 -5.85 3.10 -7.78
CA GLU A 217 -4.91 3.30 -6.66
C GLU A 217 -4.08 2.02 -6.47
N ASN A 218 -3.25 1.71 -7.47
CA ASN A 218 -2.32 0.58 -7.42
C ASN A 218 -1.07 0.94 -6.63
N ILE A 219 -0.43 -0.05 -6.03
CA ILE A 219 0.79 0.17 -5.24
C ILE A 219 1.97 0.33 -6.19
N VAL A 220 2.83 1.32 -5.92
CA VAL A 220 4.03 1.61 -6.70
C VAL A 220 5.17 2.08 -5.79
N PRO A 221 6.41 1.57 -5.95
CA PRO A 221 7.56 2.07 -5.20
C PRO A 221 8.17 3.28 -5.91
N LEU A 222 8.34 4.39 -5.20
CA LEU A 222 9.13 5.53 -5.63
C LEU A 222 10.54 5.45 -5.03
N TYR A 223 11.54 5.87 -5.80
CA TYR A 223 12.93 5.93 -5.35
C TYR A 223 13.71 7.03 -6.11
N ARG A 224 14.87 7.44 -5.57
CA ARG A 224 15.71 8.41 -6.26
C ARG A 224 16.47 7.74 -7.40
N ARG A 225 16.53 8.39 -8.56
CA ARG A 225 17.27 7.88 -9.73
C ARG A 225 18.74 7.65 -9.41
N ASN A 226 19.28 6.57 -9.92
CA ASN A 226 20.69 6.20 -9.77
C ASN A 226 21.18 5.96 -8.33
N THR A 227 20.25 5.76 -7.36
CA THR A 227 20.60 5.45 -5.96
C THR A 227 20.48 3.97 -5.62
N LEU A 228 19.72 3.22 -6.41
CA LEU A 228 19.53 1.79 -6.23
C LEU A 228 20.35 1.00 -7.26
N ALA A 229 20.87 -0.15 -6.86
CA ALA A 229 21.46 -1.13 -7.74
C ALA A 229 20.36 -1.84 -8.58
N GLU A 230 20.70 -2.40 -9.72
CA GLU A 230 19.78 -3.09 -10.62
C GLU A 230 19.02 -4.24 -9.90
N SER A 231 19.72 -5.02 -9.08
CA SER A 231 19.12 -6.09 -8.28
C SER A 231 18.11 -5.57 -7.23
N GLN A 232 18.30 -4.36 -6.72
CA GLN A 232 17.38 -3.73 -5.79
C GLN A 232 16.12 -3.23 -6.50
N VAL A 233 16.28 -2.65 -7.69
CA VAL A 233 15.13 -2.27 -8.53
C VAL A 233 14.35 -3.50 -8.95
N LEU A 234 15.03 -4.59 -9.32
CA LEU A 234 14.38 -5.87 -9.62
C LEU A 234 13.55 -6.37 -8.43
N ALA A 235 14.13 -6.37 -7.23
CA ALA A 235 13.43 -6.79 -6.01
C ALA A 235 12.14 -5.98 -5.75
N LEU A 236 12.17 -4.67 -6.03
CA LEU A 236 10.98 -3.83 -5.90
C LEU A 236 9.93 -4.20 -6.96
N ASN A 237 10.35 -4.42 -8.21
CA ASN A 237 9.44 -4.70 -9.32
C ASN A 237 8.78 -6.09 -9.22
N GLU A 238 9.47 -7.09 -8.64
CA GLU A 238 8.91 -8.44 -8.45
C GLU A 238 7.67 -8.43 -7.52
N VAL A 239 7.56 -7.48 -6.58
CA VAL A 239 6.37 -7.32 -5.75
C VAL A 239 5.12 -7.09 -6.60
N ALA A 240 5.25 -6.38 -7.71
CA ALA A 240 4.13 -6.11 -8.63
C ALA A 240 3.54 -7.38 -9.26
N GLY A 241 4.33 -8.44 -9.36
CA GLY A 241 3.91 -9.71 -9.95
C GLY A 241 3.24 -10.68 -8.98
N VAL A 242 3.34 -10.46 -7.66
CA VAL A 242 2.87 -11.43 -6.64
C VAL A 242 1.85 -10.85 -5.66
N LEU A 243 1.86 -9.54 -5.42
CA LEU A 243 0.93 -8.90 -4.49
C LEU A 243 -0.43 -8.71 -5.15
N ASP A 244 -1.50 -9.13 -4.46
CA ASP A 244 -2.89 -8.87 -4.83
C ASP A 244 -3.66 -8.14 -3.72
N THR A 245 -4.86 -7.67 -4.04
CA THR A 245 -5.72 -6.90 -3.14
C THR A 245 -6.16 -7.71 -1.92
N ALA A 246 -6.42 -9.00 -2.07
CA ALA A 246 -6.86 -9.86 -0.97
C ALA A 246 -5.74 -10.07 0.05
N ALA A 247 -4.53 -10.37 -0.42
CA ALA A 247 -3.33 -10.49 0.42
C ALA A 247 -3.04 -9.17 1.17
N LEU A 248 -3.18 -8.02 0.47
CA LEU A 248 -2.99 -6.72 1.10
C LEU A 248 -4.01 -6.47 2.22
N ALA A 249 -5.29 -6.79 1.99
CA ALA A 249 -6.35 -6.65 3.00
C ALA A 249 -6.12 -7.58 4.20
N GLU A 250 -5.72 -8.84 3.96
CA GLU A 250 -5.41 -9.81 5.02
C GLU A 250 -4.23 -9.37 5.87
N MET A 251 -3.13 -8.95 5.25
CA MET A 251 -1.97 -8.44 6.00
C MET A 251 -2.34 -7.22 6.86
N ARG A 252 -3.14 -6.30 6.33
CA ARG A 252 -3.63 -5.13 7.08
C ARG A 252 -4.56 -5.53 8.23
N GLU A 253 -5.36 -6.58 8.06
CA GLU A 253 -6.22 -7.12 9.13
C GLU A 253 -5.38 -7.66 10.28
N ARG A 254 -4.39 -8.47 9.98
CA ARG A 254 -3.45 -9.02 10.98
C ARG A 254 -2.75 -7.91 11.76
N VAL A 255 -2.26 -6.88 11.08
CA VAL A 255 -1.58 -5.74 11.73
C VAL A 255 -2.56 -4.94 12.59
N ARG A 256 -3.77 -4.67 12.11
CA ARG A 256 -4.83 -4.02 12.91
C ARG A 256 -5.15 -4.82 14.19
N ASP A 257 -5.10 -6.15 14.12
CA ASP A 257 -5.36 -7.05 15.25
C ASP A 257 -4.14 -7.18 16.19
N GLY A 258 -3.00 -6.55 15.87
CA GLY A 258 -1.84 -6.38 16.73
C GLY A 258 -0.60 -7.16 16.32
N ASP A 259 -0.59 -7.83 15.18
CA ASP A 259 0.60 -8.49 14.66
C ASP A 259 1.66 -7.46 14.21
N ASP A 260 2.94 -7.82 14.32
CA ASP A 260 4.05 -6.99 13.84
C ASP A 260 4.07 -6.95 12.29
N PRO A 261 4.02 -5.77 11.65
CA PRO A 261 3.97 -5.67 10.19
C PRO A 261 5.19 -6.26 9.49
N ALA A 262 6.37 -6.30 10.14
CA ALA A 262 7.55 -6.93 9.56
C ALA A 262 7.44 -8.45 9.54
N VAL A 263 6.83 -9.03 10.57
CA VAL A 263 6.54 -10.47 10.65
C VAL A 263 5.50 -10.85 9.60
N VAL A 264 4.38 -10.13 9.56
CA VAL A 264 3.28 -10.36 8.61
C VAL A 264 3.76 -10.34 7.17
N ALA A 265 4.50 -9.29 6.78
CA ALA A 265 5.03 -9.17 5.43
C ALA A 265 6.08 -10.25 5.09
N GLY A 266 6.89 -10.66 6.08
CA GLY A 266 7.89 -11.72 5.89
C GLY A 266 7.26 -13.09 5.70
N GLU A 267 6.23 -13.43 6.47
CA GLU A 267 5.47 -14.67 6.35
C GLU A 267 4.74 -14.74 5.01
N TRP A 268 4.05 -13.65 4.64
CA TRP A 268 3.38 -13.58 3.35
C TRP A 268 4.35 -13.80 2.18
N LEU A 269 5.54 -13.16 2.19
CA LEU A 269 6.51 -13.32 1.13
C LEU A 269 7.09 -14.75 1.07
N ALA A 270 7.23 -15.42 2.21
CA ALA A 270 7.68 -16.82 2.27
C ALA A 270 6.68 -17.77 1.59
N GLU A 271 5.39 -17.46 1.61
CA GLU A 271 4.32 -18.22 0.94
C GLU A 271 4.16 -17.83 -0.53
N HIS A 272 4.60 -16.62 -0.92
CA HIS A 272 4.53 -16.08 -2.28
C HIS A 272 5.94 -15.71 -2.79
N PRO A 273 6.79 -16.70 -3.05
CA PRO A 273 8.19 -16.47 -3.39
C PRO A 273 8.33 -15.64 -4.67
N LEU A 274 9.21 -14.65 -4.62
CA LEU A 274 9.62 -13.89 -5.79
C LEU A 274 10.43 -14.80 -6.73
N ARG A 275 10.51 -14.41 -7.99
CA ARG A 275 11.27 -15.17 -8.98
C ARG A 275 12.76 -15.13 -8.67
N ASP A 276 13.45 -16.29 -8.88
CA ASP A 276 14.90 -16.40 -8.71
C ASP A 276 15.69 -15.66 -9.81
#